data_2156d23b18d15f60af0fbdfd28898ff3
#
_entry.id   2156d23b18d15f60af0fbdfd28898ff3
#
_cell.length_a   1.000
_cell.length_b   1.000
_cell.length_c   1.000
_cell.angle_alpha   90.00
_cell.angle_beta   90.00
_cell.angle_gamma   90.00
#
_symmetry.space_group_name_H-M   'P 1'
#
loop_
_entity.id
_entity.type
_entity.pdbx_description
1 polymer ?
#
loop_
_entity_poly.entity_id
_entity_poly.type
_entity_poly.pdbx_seq_one_letter_code
_entity_poly.pdbx_strand_id
1 'polypeptide(L)'
;MPSPNVYTVPQSTSALMMSSNTELTKTSIELDVLGARLKLAVMYRPGEGAPVLFLHGFGSTKEDYADVVLNQAFDGRPIIAYDAPGCGETECADLNAVSIPFLVETARHLLAHFAVVDFHVVGHSMGGLTALMLADAEPTRVLSFINIEGNVAPEDCFLSRQIADFPAENAELFFENFIERTWRSRYHSSALYAASLRHKVRAAVVRGIFTSMVELSDHGDLMRRFLSLPCPRMFMHGEQNDGLSYLSNLQENGVRVARVRSCGHFPMYSNPVEMWSLIADFFRFPDE
;
A
#
# COMPACT_ATOMS: atom_id res chain seq x y z
N MET A 1 -6.07 45.08 10.56
CA MET A 1 -5.35 43.89 10.99
C MET A 1 -6.39 42.85 11.44
N PRO A 2 -6.65 41.77 10.73
CA PRO A 2 -7.51 40.71 11.21
C PRO A 2 -6.71 39.76 12.09
N SER A 3 -7.35 39.35 13.20
CA SER A 3 -6.82 38.43 14.22
C SER A 3 -6.62 37.01 13.66
N PRO A 4 -5.66 36.23 14.18
CA PRO A 4 -5.47 34.86 13.72
C PRO A 4 -6.58 33.93 14.20
N ASN A 5 -7.15 33.17 13.26
CA ASN A 5 -8.09 32.09 13.54
C ASN A 5 -7.39 31.00 14.38
N VAL A 6 -7.85 30.87 15.60
CA VAL A 6 -7.46 29.75 16.50
C VAL A 6 -8.30 28.54 16.04
N TYR A 7 -7.66 27.58 15.40
CA TYR A 7 -8.26 26.27 15.14
C TYR A 7 -8.44 25.56 16.49
N THR A 8 -9.69 25.42 16.92
CA THR A 8 -10.05 24.52 18.02
C THR A 8 -9.97 23.09 17.53
N VAL A 9 -8.97 22.36 17.99
CA VAL A 9 -8.83 20.91 17.82
C VAL A 9 -9.95 20.25 18.66
N PRO A 10 -10.77 19.33 18.08
CA PRO A 10 -11.75 18.59 18.86
C PRO A 10 -11.04 17.69 19.88
N GLN A 11 -11.42 17.75 21.15
CA GLN A 11 -10.94 16.89 22.21
C GLN A 11 -11.55 15.47 22.05
N SER A 12 -10.96 14.63 21.20
CA SER A 12 -11.23 13.19 21.16
C SER A 12 -9.98 12.34 20.87
N THR A 13 -8.80 12.86 21.15
CA THR A 13 -7.48 12.24 20.83
C THR A 13 -6.95 11.31 21.94
N SER A 14 -7.80 10.78 22.82
CA SER A 14 -7.34 9.95 23.95
C SER A 14 -7.71 8.46 23.85
N ALA A 15 -8.11 7.95 22.70
CA ALA A 15 -8.67 6.59 22.58
C ALA A 15 -7.69 5.51 22.10
N LEU A 16 -6.45 5.86 21.70
CA LEU A 16 -5.46 4.86 21.27
C LEU A 16 -4.61 4.28 22.41
N MET A 17 -4.72 4.85 23.58
CA MET A 17 -3.98 4.39 24.76
C MET A 17 -4.91 3.59 25.69
N MET A 18 -4.56 2.32 25.93
CA MET A 18 -5.14 1.41 26.92
C MET A 18 -6.42 0.65 26.52
N SER A 19 -6.26 -0.34 25.65
CA SER A 19 -7.08 -1.54 25.67
C SER A 19 -6.19 -2.73 25.27
N SER A 20 -6.17 -3.79 26.05
CA SER A 20 -5.58 -5.09 25.72
C SER A 20 -6.37 -5.82 24.63
N ASN A 21 -6.91 -5.08 23.67
CA ASN A 21 -7.71 -5.63 22.58
C ASN A 21 -6.74 -6.17 21.52
N THR A 22 -6.66 -7.48 21.39
CA THR A 22 -5.86 -8.17 20.37
C THR A 22 -6.57 -8.19 19.01
N GLU A 23 -7.81 -7.75 18.93
CA GLU A 23 -8.65 -7.82 17.76
C GLU A 23 -8.52 -6.57 16.86
N LEU A 24 -8.60 -6.79 15.54
CA LEU A 24 -8.71 -5.73 14.55
C LEU A 24 -10.12 -5.14 14.57
N THR A 25 -10.20 -3.83 14.70
CA THR A 25 -11.47 -3.08 14.64
C THR A 25 -11.64 -2.48 13.24
N LYS A 26 -12.82 -2.63 12.67
CA LYS A 26 -13.21 -1.97 11.41
C LYS A 26 -14.02 -0.72 11.72
N THR A 27 -13.69 0.37 11.04
CA THR A 27 -14.38 1.67 11.19
C THR A 27 -14.31 2.45 9.89
N SER A 28 -15.00 3.57 9.82
CA SER A 28 -14.85 4.56 8.76
C SER A 28 -14.47 5.91 9.32
N ILE A 29 -13.58 6.61 8.62
CA ILE A 29 -13.05 7.92 9.00
C ILE A 29 -13.34 8.89 7.88
N GLU A 30 -13.96 10.04 8.23
CA GLU A 30 -14.19 11.11 7.28
C GLU A 30 -12.94 12.00 7.18
N LEU A 31 -12.46 12.18 5.95
CA LEU A 31 -11.29 13.01 5.62
C LEU A 31 -11.62 13.91 4.44
N ASP A 32 -10.96 15.07 4.39
CA ASP A 32 -10.88 15.89 3.18
C ASP A 32 -9.43 15.82 2.67
N VAL A 33 -9.25 15.31 1.48
CA VAL A 33 -7.94 15.11 0.85
C VAL A 33 -7.92 15.84 -0.47
N LEU A 34 -7.09 16.87 -0.59
CA LEU A 34 -6.96 17.70 -1.79
C LEU A 34 -8.32 18.24 -2.31
N GLY A 35 -9.26 18.53 -1.39
CA GLY A 35 -10.59 19.02 -1.72
C GLY A 35 -11.62 17.95 -2.06
N ALA A 36 -11.26 16.67 -2.05
CA ALA A 36 -12.19 15.56 -2.21
C ALA A 36 -12.54 14.97 -0.85
N ARG A 37 -13.85 14.83 -0.58
CA ARG A 37 -14.34 14.17 0.64
C ARG A 37 -14.22 12.66 0.50
N LEU A 38 -13.65 12.05 1.54
CA LEU A 38 -13.52 10.60 1.69
C LEU A 38 -14.28 10.13 2.91
N LYS A 39 -14.93 8.97 2.80
CA LYS A 39 -15.28 8.13 3.93
C LYS A 39 -14.40 6.88 3.85
N LEU A 40 -13.26 6.96 4.51
CA LEU A 40 -12.19 5.98 4.42
C LEU A 40 -12.52 4.77 5.29
N ALA A 41 -12.60 3.59 4.69
CA ALA A 41 -12.79 2.33 5.41
C ALA A 41 -11.46 1.86 5.99
N VAL A 42 -11.36 1.79 7.30
CA VAL A 42 -10.13 1.52 8.05
C VAL A 42 -10.29 0.27 8.90
N MET A 43 -9.23 -0.51 8.96
CA MET A 43 -9.04 -1.61 9.91
C MET A 43 -7.84 -1.24 10.78
N TYR A 44 -8.03 -1.22 12.09
CA TYR A 44 -6.97 -0.84 13.00
C TYR A 44 -6.99 -1.67 14.28
N ARG A 45 -5.84 -1.74 14.95
CA ARG A 45 -5.68 -2.26 16.31
C ARG A 45 -4.85 -1.26 17.09
N PRO A 46 -5.31 -0.81 18.27
CA PRO A 46 -4.49 -0.02 19.18
C PRO A 46 -3.37 -0.88 19.77
N GLY A 47 -2.31 -0.23 20.26
CA GLY A 47 -1.18 -0.94 20.86
C GLY A 47 -0.12 0.04 21.35
N GLU A 48 1.06 -0.49 21.67
CA GLU A 48 2.20 0.30 22.15
C GLU A 48 3.27 0.47 21.06
N GLY A 49 3.90 1.64 21.03
CA GLY A 49 4.96 1.98 20.08
C GLY A 49 4.45 2.47 18.73
N ALA A 50 5.34 2.49 17.75
CA ALA A 50 5.04 2.94 16.42
C ALA A 50 4.15 1.93 15.67
N PRO A 51 3.07 2.39 14.99
CA PRO A 51 2.20 1.52 14.24
C PRO A 51 2.87 0.96 12.98
N VAL A 52 2.33 -0.17 12.51
CA VAL A 52 2.58 -0.65 11.15
C VAL A 52 1.43 -0.23 10.26
N LEU A 53 1.73 0.60 9.26
CA LEU A 53 0.79 1.00 8.21
C LEU A 53 0.88 0.00 7.06
N PHE A 54 -0.24 -0.62 6.72
CA PHE A 54 -0.35 -1.53 5.58
C PHE A 54 -1.10 -0.87 4.42
N LEU A 55 -0.49 -0.89 3.24
CA LEU A 55 -1.02 -0.33 2.00
C LEU A 55 -1.20 -1.43 0.96
N HIS A 56 -2.44 -1.73 0.61
CA HIS A 56 -2.76 -2.80 -0.33
C HIS A 56 -2.51 -2.42 -1.80
N GLY A 57 -2.35 -3.42 -2.65
CA GLY A 57 -2.21 -3.27 -4.10
C GLY A 57 -3.53 -2.92 -4.80
N PHE A 58 -3.43 -2.51 -6.06
CA PHE A 58 -4.61 -2.31 -6.90
C PHE A 58 -5.46 -3.58 -6.93
N GLY A 59 -6.76 -3.46 -6.69
CA GLY A 59 -7.68 -4.60 -6.68
C GLY A 59 -7.68 -5.45 -5.42
N SER A 60 -6.93 -5.05 -4.40
CA SER A 60 -6.93 -5.62 -3.05
C SER A 60 -7.76 -4.76 -2.09
N THR A 61 -7.82 -5.16 -0.83
CA THR A 61 -8.44 -4.41 0.26
C THR A 61 -7.62 -4.55 1.55
N LYS A 62 -7.97 -3.79 2.59
CA LYS A 62 -7.35 -3.85 3.92
C LYS A 62 -7.34 -5.27 4.52
N GLU A 63 -8.31 -6.10 4.15
CA GLU A 63 -8.43 -7.48 4.62
C GLU A 63 -7.27 -8.39 4.20
N ASP A 64 -6.53 -8.05 3.14
CA ASP A 64 -5.35 -8.82 2.74
C ASP A 64 -4.27 -8.88 3.83
N TYR A 65 -4.35 -8.00 4.82
CA TYR A 65 -3.45 -7.94 5.98
C TYR A 65 -4.10 -8.38 7.30
N ALA A 66 -5.32 -8.91 7.29
CA ALA A 66 -6.02 -9.30 8.51
C ALA A 66 -5.29 -10.39 9.30
N ASP A 67 -4.57 -11.28 8.62
CA ASP A 67 -3.81 -12.38 9.23
C ASP A 67 -2.60 -11.91 10.07
N VAL A 68 -2.30 -10.60 10.10
CA VAL A 68 -1.28 -10.02 10.98
C VAL A 68 -1.50 -10.40 12.45
N VAL A 69 -2.75 -10.59 12.87
CA VAL A 69 -3.11 -10.97 14.26
C VAL A 69 -2.71 -12.39 14.62
N LEU A 70 -2.44 -13.24 13.63
CA LEU A 70 -2.01 -14.62 13.84
C LEU A 70 -0.49 -14.73 14.06
N ASN A 71 0.24 -13.64 13.89
CA ASN A 71 1.69 -13.65 13.99
C ASN A 71 2.17 -12.91 15.24
N GLN A 72 2.78 -13.65 16.18
CA GLN A 72 3.27 -13.14 17.45
C GLN A 72 4.28 -11.99 17.35
N ALA A 73 4.96 -11.81 16.23
CA ALA A 73 5.87 -10.67 16.02
C ALA A 73 5.16 -9.31 16.06
N PHE A 74 3.83 -9.32 15.90
CA PHE A 74 2.99 -8.12 15.92
C PHE A 74 2.15 -8.01 17.21
N ASP A 75 2.33 -8.91 18.19
CA ASP A 75 1.59 -8.84 19.45
C ASP A 75 1.82 -7.48 20.14
N GLY A 76 0.73 -6.83 20.51
CA GLY A 76 0.75 -5.53 21.17
C GLY A 76 1.12 -4.33 20.27
N ARG A 77 1.54 -4.53 19.01
CA ARG A 77 1.85 -3.43 18.09
C ARG A 77 0.57 -2.80 17.55
N PRO A 78 0.50 -1.46 17.44
CA PRO A 78 -0.58 -0.80 16.72
C PRO A 78 -0.54 -1.17 15.23
N ILE A 79 -1.70 -1.42 14.64
CA ILE A 79 -1.87 -1.77 13.23
C ILE A 79 -2.85 -0.79 12.59
N ILE A 80 -2.53 -0.31 11.40
CA ILE A 80 -3.41 0.52 10.58
C ILE A 80 -3.39 -0.04 9.15
N ALA A 81 -4.55 -0.37 8.63
CA ALA A 81 -4.77 -0.69 7.22
C ALA A 81 -6.05 -0.01 6.74
N TYR A 82 -6.14 0.35 5.48
CA TYR A 82 -7.35 0.98 4.93
C TYR A 82 -7.55 0.60 3.48
N ASP A 83 -8.78 0.72 3.00
CA ASP A 83 -9.09 0.59 1.58
C ASP A 83 -8.72 1.89 0.87
N ALA A 84 -7.83 1.81 -0.10
CA ALA A 84 -7.44 2.97 -0.92
C ALA A 84 -8.69 3.59 -1.61
N PRO A 85 -8.73 4.92 -1.79
CA PRO A 85 -9.80 5.58 -2.53
C PRO A 85 -10.08 4.91 -3.88
N GLY A 86 -11.36 4.61 -4.11
CA GLY A 86 -11.82 3.83 -5.27
C GLY A 86 -11.70 2.32 -5.13
N CYS A 87 -11.23 1.82 -3.98
CA CYS A 87 -11.16 0.39 -3.67
C CYS A 87 -12.02 0.04 -2.44
N GLY A 88 -12.41 -1.22 -2.33
CA GLY A 88 -13.10 -1.80 -1.20
C GLY A 88 -14.35 -1.02 -0.77
N GLU A 89 -14.45 -0.74 0.52
CA GLU A 89 -15.57 -0.03 1.15
C GLU A 89 -15.34 1.49 1.26
N THR A 90 -14.18 2.01 0.81
CA THR A 90 -13.92 3.45 0.83
C THR A 90 -14.77 4.18 -0.20
N GLU A 91 -15.48 5.22 0.27
CA GLU A 91 -16.21 6.15 -0.58
C GLU A 91 -15.33 7.38 -0.87
N CYS A 92 -15.32 7.84 -2.12
CA CYS A 92 -14.61 9.02 -2.58
C CYS A 92 -15.51 9.88 -3.45
N ALA A 93 -15.65 11.16 -3.13
CA ALA A 93 -16.52 12.09 -3.83
C ALA A 93 -16.02 12.43 -5.25
N ASP A 94 -14.69 12.34 -5.48
CA ASP A 94 -14.08 12.57 -6.78
C ASP A 94 -13.11 11.42 -7.14
N LEU A 95 -13.61 10.43 -7.85
CA LEU A 95 -12.82 9.29 -8.31
C LEU A 95 -11.80 9.66 -9.39
N ASN A 96 -12.00 10.77 -10.11
CA ASN A 96 -11.07 11.18 -11.17
C ASN A 96 -9.79 11.82 -10.60
N ALA A 97 -9.84 12.34 -9.36
CA ALA A 97 -8.65 12.87 -8.68
C ALA A 97 -7.70 11.77 -8.19
N VAL A 98 -8.17 10.51 -8.12
CA VAL A 98 -7.40 9.40 -7.53
C VAL A 98 -6.21 9.04 -8.41
N SER A 99 -5.02 9.15 -7.83
CA SER A 99 -3.71 8.91 -8.44
C SER A 99 -2.73 8.51 -7.33
N ILE A 100 -1.52 8.07 -7.65
CA ILE A 100 -0.52 7.76 -6.61
C ILE A 100 -0.25 8.95 -5.67
N PRO A 101 -0.06 10.20 -6.15
CA PRO A 101 0.06 11.34 -5.24
C PRO A 101 -1.17 11.54 -4.33
N PHE A 102 -2.38 11.32 -4.84
CA PHE A 102 -3.59 11.37 -4.02
C PHE A 102 -3.62 10.29 -2.93
N LEU A 103 -3.16 9.07 -3.25
CA LEU A 103 -3.05 7.98 -2.26
C LEU A 103 -2.01 8.29 -1.18
N VAL A 104 -0.90 8.95 -1.53
CA VAL A 104 0.11 9.42 -0.57
C VAL A 104 -0.51 10.43 0.41
N GLU A 105 -1.23 11.43 -0.10
CA GLU A 105 -1.90 12.42 0.76
C GLU A 105 -3.00 11.77 1.63
N THR A 106 -3.72 10.78 1.09
CA THR A 106 -4.68 9.98 1.89
C THR A 106 -4.00 9.32 3.09
N ALA A 107 -2.86 8.67 2.87
CA ALA A 107 -2.08 8.04 3.94
C ALA A 107 -1.60 9.07 4.98
N ARG A 108 -1.12 10.25 4.54
CA ARG A 108 -0.69 11.34 5.42
C ARG A 108 -1.83 11.85 6.31
N HIS A 109 -3.00 12.08 5.72
CA HIS A 109 -4.19 12.53 6.46
C HIS A 109 -4.67 11.48 7.48
N LEU A 110 -4.62 10.19 7.11
CA LEU A 110 -4.95 9.11 8.03
C LEU A 110 -3.96 9.01 9.20
N LEU A 111 -2.66 9.08 8.94
CA LEU A 111 -1.63 9.10 9.99
C LEU A 111 -1.80 10.32 10.91
N ALA A 112 -2.12 11.49 10.36
CA ALA A 112 -2.42 12.69 11.14
C ALA A 112 -3.69 12.52 11.98
N HIS A 113 -4.75 11.90 11.46
CA HIS A 113 -5.98 11.60 12.20
C HIS A 113 -5.71 10.74 13.44
N PHE A 114 -4.82 9.75 13.32
CA PHE A 114 -4.40 8.90 14.45
C PHE A 114 -3.27 9.51 15.30
N ALA A 115 -2.86 10.76 15.03
CA ALA A 115 -1.76 11.44 15.70
C ALA A 115 -0.44 10.62 15.71
N VAL A 116 -0.19 9.86 14.64
CA VAL A 116 1.02 9.06 14.46
C VAL A 116 2.20 9.97 14.21
N VAL A 117 3.27 9.82 14.99
CA VAL A 117 4.54 10.55 14.81
C VAL A 117 5.46 9.75 13.89
N ASP A 118 5.80 8.54 14.30
CA ASP A 118 6.68 7.63 13.56
C ASP A 118 5.94 6.34 13.25
N PHE A 119 6.28 5.67 12.15
CA PHE A 119 5.60 4.45 11.74
C PHE A 119 6.49 3.52 10.93
N HIS A 120 6.12 2.26 10.89
CA HIS A 120 6.61 1.29 9.92
C HIS A 120 5.62 1.21 8.76
N VAL A 121 6.09 0.93 7.54
CA VAL A 121 5.21 0.80 6.39
C VAL A 121 5.46 -0.50 5.63
N VAL A 122 4.37 -1.16 5.27
CA VAL A 122 4.35 -2.35 4.39
C VAL A 122 3.41 -2.05 3.24
N GLY A 123 3.89 -2.11 2.01
CA GLY A 123 3.08 -1.82 0.83
C GLY A 123 3.23 -2.88 -0.25
N HIS A 124 2.10 -3.30 -0.84
CA HIS A 124 2.07 -4.23 -1.95
C HIS A 124 1.75 -3.51 -3.27
N SER A 125 2.54 -3.76 -4.32
CA SER A 125 2.25 -3.27 -5.69
C SER A 125 1.99 -1.75 -5.72
N MET A 126 0.80 -1.29 -6.11
CA MET A 126 0.34 0.11 -6.01
C MET A 126 0.58 0.69 -4.61
N GLY A 127 0.26 -0.08 -3.56
CA GLY A 127 0.54 0.32 -2.17
C GLY A 127 2.03 0.39 -1.85
N GLY A 128 2.86 -0.43 -2.50
CA GLY A 128 4.33 -0.37 -2.40
C GLY A 128 4.91 0.91 -3.01
N LEU A 129 4.39 1.32 -4.18
CA LEU A 129 4.75 2.61 -4.78
C LEU A 129 4.26 3.78 -3.93
N THR A 130 3.02 3.72 -3.42
CA THR A 130 2.49 4.73 -2.50
C THR A 130 3.35 4.84 -1.25
N ALA A 131 3.77 3.70 -0.67
CA ALA A 131 4.65 3.64 0.49
C ALA A 131 6.04 4.25 0.21
N LEU A 132 6.61 3.97 -0.96
CA LEU A 132 7.89 4.56 -1.39
C LEU A 132 7.79 6.08 -1.47
N MET A 133 6.76 6.59 -2.13
CA MET A 133 6.56 8.04 -2.26
C MET A 133 6.27 8.71 -0.92
N LEU A 134 5.53 8.04 -0.03
CA LEU A 134 5.31 8.51 1.35
C LEU A 134 6.62 8.55 2.14
N ALA A 135 7.43 7.50 2.07
CA ALA A 135 8.71 7.41 2.79
C ALA A 135 9.74 8.44 2.28
N ASP A 136 9.78 8.69 0.97
CA ASP A 136 10.63 9.72 0.38
C ASP A 136 10.20 11.14 0.81
N ALA A 137 8.89 11.38 0.96
CA ALA A 137 8.36 12.66 1.43
C ALA A 137 8.55 12.89 2.95
N GLU A 138 8.59 11.82 3.74
CA GLU A 138 8.66 11.87 5.21
C GLU A 138 9.76 10.95 5.77
N PRO A 139 11.02 11.08 5.31
CA PRO A 139 12.07 10.08 5.56
C PRO A 139 12.46 9.95 7.03
N THR A 140 12.20 10.97 7.86
CA THR A 140 12.52 10.95 9.29
C THR A 140 11.45 10.26 10.14
N ARG A 141 10.26 10.03 9.59
CA ARG A 141 9.13 9.40 10.28
C ARG A 141 9.00 7.91 10.01
N VAL A 142 9.58 7.43 8.91
CA VAL A 142 9.50 6.02 8.52
C VAL A 142 10.62 5.24 9.19
N LEU A 143 10.26 4.37 10.13
CA LEU A 143 11.19 3.56 10.90
C LEU A 143 11.69 2.33 10.16
N SER A 144 10.87 1.77 9.26
CA SER A 144 11.26 0.70 8.34
C SER A 144 10.26 0.58 7.18
N PHE A 145 10.71 0.07 6.05
CA PHE A 145 9.88 -0.09 4.87
C PHE A 145 10.00 -1.48 4.25
N ILE A 146 8.87 -2.15 4.07
CA ILE A 146 8.75 -3.39 3.31
C ILE A 146 7.99 -3.11 2.03
N ASN A 147 8.67 -3.24 0.90
CA ASN A 147 8.09 -3.15 -0.44
C ASN A 147 7.81 -4.56 -0.98
N ILE A 148 6.54 -4.93 -1.09
CA ILE A 148 6.12 -6.22 -1.67
C ILE A 148 5.75 -5.97 -3.14
N GLU A 149 6.67 -6.24 -4.05
CA GLU A 149 6.46 -6.10 -5.52
C GLU A 149 5.89 -4.74 -5.95
N GLY A 150 6.17 -3.66 -5.20
CA GLY A 150 5.82 -2.30 -5.60
C GLY A 150 6.87 -1.72 -6.55
N ASN A 151 6.46 -0.80 -7.40
CA ASN A 151 7.30 -0.24 -8.44
C ASN A 151 8.55 0.46 -7.88
N VAL A 152 9.71 0.09 -8.40
CA VAL A 152 11.01 0.74 -8.18
C VAL A 152 11.74 1.01 -9.51
N ALA A 153 11.22 0.47 -10.62
CA ALA A 153 11.79 0.61 -11.97
C ALA A 153 10.68 0.66 -13.04
N PRO A 154 10.96 1.15 -14.26
CA PRO A 154 9.99 1.18 -15.36
C PRO A 154 9.43 -0.19 -15.74
N GLU A 155 10.22 -1.27 -15.59
CA GLU A 155 9.79 -2.64 -15.91
C GLU A 155 8.65 -3.15 -15.03
N ASP A 156 8.44 -2.57 -13.85
CA ASP A 156 7.36 -2.95 -12.92
C ASP A 156 5.97 -2.53 -13.44
N CYS A 157 5.91 -1.69 -14.49
CA CYS A 157 4.67 -1.23 -15.08
C CYS A 157 4.03 -2.21 -16.08
N PHE A 158 4.35 -3.50 -16.03
CA PHE A 158 3.86 -4.49 -17.01
C PHE A 158 2.33 -4.57 -17.11
N LEU A 159 1.59 -4.28 -16.02
CA LEU A 159 0.14 -4.20 -16.00
C LEU A 159 -0.36 -2.78 -16.28
N SER A 160 0.13 -1.80 -15.55
CA SER A 160 -0.37 -0.42 -15.60
C SER A 160 -0.09 0.28 -16.94
N ARG A 161 1.02 -0.04 -17.61
CA ARG A 161 1.39 0.56 -18.91
C ARG A 161 0.36 0.28 -20.02
N GLN A 162 -0.39 -0.81 -19.89
CA GLN A 162 -1.42 -1.16 -20.86
C GLN A 162 -2.54 -0.11 -20.97
N ILE A 163 -2.67 0.80 -19.98
CA ILE A 163 -3.67 1.87 -20.00
C ILE A 163 -3.42 2.88 -21.12
N ALA A 164 -2.16 3.04 -21.55
CA ALA A 164 -1.78 3.99 -22.59
C ALA A 164 -2.41 3.64 -23.97
N ASP A 165 -2.69 2.35 -24.21
CA ASP A 165 -3.23 1.84 -25.47
C ASP A 165 -4.77 1.96 -25.53
N PHE A 166 -5.41 2.43 -24.45
CA PHE A 166 -6.87 2.53 -24.37
C PHE A 166 -7.35 3.99 -24.40
N PRO A 167 -8.42 4.30 -25.19
CA PRO A 167 -9.07 5.60 -25.18
C PRO A 167 -9.59 5.97 -23.79
N ALA A 168 -9.55 7.27 -23.46
CA ALA A 168 -9.92 7.76 -22.14
C ALA A 168 -11.39 7.48 -21.76
N GLU A 169 -12.28 7.52 -22.75
CA GLU A 169 -13.73 7.30 -22.63
C GLU A 169 -14.12 5.84 -22.35
N ASN A 170 -13.18 4.89 -22.46
CA ASN A 170 -13.44 3.45 -22.36
C ASN A 170 -12.82 2.83 -21.11
N ALA A 171 -12.83 3.53 -19.97
CA ALA A 171 -12.25 3.03 -18.71
C ALA A 171 -12.88 1.70 -18.26
N GLU A 172 -14.19 1.55 -18.38
CA GLU A 172 -14.90 0.31 -18.04
C GLU A 172 -14.52 -0.85 -18.96
N LEU A 173 -14.44 -0.61 -20.27
CA LEU A 173 -14.02 -1.62 -21.24
C LEU A 173 -12.58 -2.07 -20.98
N PHE A 174 -11.68 -1.11 -20.68
CA PHE A 174 -10.31 -1.45 -20.28
C PHE A 174 -10.31 -2.35 -19.05
N PHE A 175 -11.07 -1.99 -18.02
CA PHE A 175 -11.12 -2.72 -16.76
C PHE A 175 -11.68 -4.14 -16.95
N GLU A 176 -12.74 -4.32 -17.74
CA GLU A 176 -13.28 -5.64 -18.06
C GLU A 176 -12.27 -6.51 -18.84
N ASN A 177 -11.57 -5.94 -19.82
CA ASN A 177 -10.52 -6.64 -20.56
C ASN A 177 -9.33 -7.01 -19.65
N PHE A 178 -8.99 -6.16 -18.70
CA PHE A 178 -7.96 -6.42 -17.70
C PHE A 178 -8.36 -7.60 -16.82
N ILE A 179 -9.60 -7.63 -16.31
CA ILE A 179 -10.15 -8.73 -15.50
C ILE A 179 -10.09 -10.04 -16.29
N GLU A 180 -10.59 -10.05 -17.51
CA GLU A 180 -10.66 -11.27 -18.34
C GLU A 180 -9.28 -11.85 -18.63
N ARG A 181 -8.29 -11.02 -18.97
CA ARG A 181 -6.91 -11.45 -19.18
C ARG A 181 -6.27 -12.01 -17.91
N THR A 182 -6.50 -11.35 -16.78
CA THR A 182 -5.96 -11.77 -15.49
C THR A 182 -6.61 -13.08 -15.04
N TRP A 183 -7.91 -13.25 -15.29
CA TRP A 183 -8.63 -14.50 -15.05
C TRP A 183 -8.07 -15.68 -15.84
N ARG A 184 -7.67 -15.45 -17.08
CA ARG A 184 -7.07 -16.47 -17.96
C ARG A 184 -5.58 -16.72 -17.69
N SER A 185 -5.00 -16.08 -16.72
CA SER A 185 -3.62 -16.36 -16.31
C SER A 185 -3.46 -17.84 -15.92
N ARG A 186 -2.29 -18.40 -16.23
CA ARG A 186 -1.93 -19.75 -15.81
C ARG A 186 -1.78 -19.91 -14.29
N TYR A 187 -1.71 -18.80 -13.56
CA TYR A 187 -1.49 -18.79 -12.11
C TYR A 187 -2.82 -18.67 -11.37
N HIS A 188 -3.09 -19.60 -10.45
CA HIS A 188 -4.31 -19.60 -9.65
C HIS A 188 -4.52 -18.33 -8.82
N SER A 189 -3.44 -17.78 -8.24
CA SER A 189 -3.49 -16.52 -7.49
C SER A 189 -3.98 -15.34 -8.33
N SER A 190 -3.61 -15.28 -9.61
CA SER A 190 -4.10 -14.26 -10.54
C SER A 190 -5.59 -14.43 -10.82
N ALA A 191 -6.08 -15.66 -10.93
CA ALA A 191 -7.51 -15.94 -11.10
C ALA A 191 -8.31 -15.58 -9.85
N LEU A 192 -7.81 -15.90 -8.64
CA LEU A 192 -8.42 -15.48 -7.38
C LEU A 192 -8.51 -13.95 -7.26
N TYR A 193 -7.45 -13.26 -7.61
CA TYR A 193 -7.43 -11.81 -7.66
C TYR A 193 -8.48 -11.26 -8.64
N ALA A 194 -8.50 -11.77 -9.88
CA ALA A 194 -9.45 -11.34 -10.91
C ALA A 194 -10.91 -11.59 -10.53
N ALA A 195 -11.20 -12.68 -9.82
CA ALA A 195 -12.56 -13.06 -9.42
C ALA A 195 -13.28 -11.98 -8.58
N SER A 196 -12.52 -11.21 -7.80
CA SER A 196 -13.07 -10.21 -6.90
C SER A 196 -12.94 -8.77 -7.39
N LEU A 197 -12.21 -8.52 -8.49
CA LEU A 197 -11.91 -7.16 -8.96
C LEU A 197 -13.14 -6.28 -9.17
N ARG A 198 -14.20 -6.81 -9.80
CA ARG A 198 -15.45 -6.05 -10.05
C ARG A 198 -16.11 -5.55 -8.77
N HIS A 199 -15.89 -6.24 -7.66
CA HIS A 199 -16.47 -5.88 -6.36
C HIS A 199 -15.53 -5.00 -5.52
N LYS A 200 -14.23 -5.04 -5.83
CA LYS A 200 -13.20 -4.36 -5.06
C LYS A 200 -12.75 -3.02 -5.66
N VAL A 201 -12.96 -2.77 -6.95
CA VAL A 201 -12.44 -1.57 -7.63
C VAL A 201 -13.54 -0.86 -8.42
N ARG A 202 -13.58 0.48 -8.34
CA ARG A 202 -14.38 1.33 -9.22
C ARG A 202 -13.61 1.60 -10.49
N ALA A 203 -14.17 1.29 -11.65
CA ALA A 203 -13.50 1.45 -12.96
C ALA A 203 -12.96 2.88 -13.19
N ALA A 204 -13.65 3.90 -12.65
CA ALA A 204 -13.27 5.30 -12.80
C ALA A 204 -11.88 5.64 -12.26
N VAL A 205 -11.36 4.93 -11.25
CA VAL A 205 -10.03 5.22 -10.68
C VAL A 205 -8.87 4.58 -11.46
N VAL A 206 -9.17 3.61 -12.33
CA VAL A 206 -8.15 2.79 -13.01
C VAL A 206 -7.17 3.66 -13.79
N ARG A 207 -7.69 4.60 -14.60
CA ARG A 207 -6.86 5.45 -15.44
C ARG A 207 -5.94 6.35 -14.62
N GLY A 208 -6.47 7.06 -13.63
CA GLY A 208 -5.67 7.96 -12.79
C GLY A 208 -4.55 7.24 -12.04
N ILE A 209 -4.86 6.09 -11.45
CA ILE A 209 -3.87 5.25 -10.75
C ILE A 209 -2.82 4.75 -11.74
N PHE A 210 -3.22 4.08 -12.84
CA PHE A 210 -2.27 3.45 -13.75
C PHE A 210 -1.41 4.46 -14.48
N THR A 211 -1.97 5.59 -14.92
CA THR A 211 -1.21 6.66 -15.56
C THR A 211 -0.15 7.23 -14.61
N SER A 212 -0.54 7.51 -13.36
CA SER A 212 0.42 8.03 -12.37
C SER A 212 1.48 6.99 -11.96
N MET A 213 1.14 5.69 -11.95
CA MET A 213 2.14 4.63 -11.74
C MET A 213 3.19 4.63 -12.86
N VAL A 214 2.76 4.70 -14.12
CA VAL A 214 3.67 4.73 -15.29
C VAL A 214 4.54 5.98 -15.24
N GLU A 215 3.94 7.15 -15.04
CA GLU A 215 4.66 8.42 -14.98
C GLU A 215 5.75 8.43 -13.89
N LEU A 216 5.42 7.97 -12.70
CA LEU A 216 6.39 7.87 -11.61
C LEU A 216 7.46 6.82 -11.88
N SER A 217 7.13 5.68 -12.49
CA SER A 217 8.12 4.64 -12.79
C SER A 217 9.09 5.04 -13.88
N ASP A 218 8.63 5.81 -14.88
CA ASP A 218 9.46 6.26 -15.99
C ASP A 218 10.29 7.50 -15.64
N HIS A 219 9.76 8.43 -14.82
CA HIS A 219 10.36 9.75 -14.61
C HIS A 219 10.58 10.11 -13.13
N GLY A 220 10.09 9.29 -12.19
CA GLY A 220 10.16 9.58 -10.75
C GLY A 220 11.47 9.18 -10.07
N ASP A 221 12.43 8.58 -10.79
CA ASP A 221 13.72 8.13 -10.26
C ASP A 221 13.57 7.23 -9.01
N LEU A 222 12.61 6.29 -9.10
CA LEU A 222 12.14 5.48 -7.96
C LEU A 222 13.25 4.65 -7.31
N MET A 223 14.16 4.07 -8.12
CA MET A 223 15.27 3.28 -7.60
C MET A 223 16.16 4.12 -6.69
N ARG A 224 16.57 5.32 -7.15
CA ARG A 224 17.39 6.22 -6.34
C ARG A 224 16.66 6.61 -5.04
N ARG A 225 15.36 6.96 -5.12
CA ARG A 225 14.56 7.28 -3.94
C ARG A 225 14.53 6.13 -2.95
N PHE A 226 14.26 4.91 -3.43
CA PHE A 226 14.22 3.70 -2.59
C PHE A 226 15.57 3.43 -1.92
N LEU A 227 16.67 3.52 -2.67
CA LEU A 227 18.02 3.29 -2.15
C LEU A 227 18.49 4.37 -1.18
N SER A 228 18.00 5.60 -1.28
CA SER A 228 18.41 6.72 -0.41
C SER A 228 17.60 6.86 0.89
N LEU A 229 16.58 6.05 1.11
CA LEU A 229 15.84 6.07 2.36
C LEU A 229 16.77 5.74 3.56
N PRO A 230 16.69 6.48 4.67
CA PRO A 230 17.58 6.28 5.81
C PRO A 230 17.20 5.10 6.71
N CYS A 231 16.03 4.49 6.48
CA CYS A 231 15.52 3.40 7.31
C CYS A 231 15.90 2.01 6.75
N PRO A 232 15.89 0.95 7.56
CA PRO A 232 15.94 -0.43 7.09
C PRO A 232 14.87 -0.72 6.04
N ARG A 233 15.25 -1.41 4.95
CA ARG A 233 14.40 -1.66 3.80
C ARG A 233 14.43 -3.12 3.39
N MET A 234 13.26 -3.65 3.04
CA MET A 234 13.13 -4.96 2.40
C MET A 234 12.36 -4.83 1.09
N PHE A 235 12.85 -5.49 0.05
CA PHE A 235 12.11 -5.74 -1.18
C PHE A 235 11.73 -7.22 -1.23
N MET A 236 10.43 -7.51 -1.22
CA MET A 236 9.92 -8.87 -1.27
C MET A 236 9.34 -9.16 -2.64
N HIS A 237 9.72 -10.29 -3.24
CA HIS A 237 9.18 -10.73 -4.53
C HIS A 237 8.83 -12.22 -4.54
N GLY A 238 7.91 -12.60 -5.41
CA GLY A 238 7.62 -14.01 -5.65
C GLY A 238 8.67 -14.66 -6.55
N GLU A 239 8.86 -15.96 -6.38
CA GLU A 239 9.78 -16.79 -7.17
C GLU A 239 9.61 -16.65 -8.69
N GLN A 240 8.38 -16.40 -9.16
CA GLN A 240 8.10 -16.21 -10.59
C GLN A 240 8.72 -14.93 -11.15
N ASN A 241 9.14 -14.00 -10.29
CA ASN A 241 9.75 -12.72 -10.59
C ASN A 241 11.24 -12.67 -10.27
N ASP A 242 11.90 -13.82 -10.15
CA ASP A 242 13.36 -13.92 -9.96
C ASP A 242 14.18 -13.26 -11.10
N GLY A 243 13.54 -13.01 -12.24
CA GLY A 243 14.15 -12.37 -13.41
C GLY A 243 14.16 -10.85 -13.42
N LEU A 244 13.67 -10.17 -12.36
CA LEU A 244 13.71 -8.71 -12.26
C LEU A 244 15.17 -8.22 -12.29
N SER A 245 15.47 -7.28 -13.20
CA SER A 245 16.84 -6.89 -13.55
C SER A 245 17.59 -6.21 -12.41
N TYR A 246 16.89 -5.64 -11.45
CA TYR A 246 17.43 -4.80 -10.38
C TYR A 246 17.67 -5.51 -9.04
N LEU A 247 17.33 -6.81 -8.90
CA LEU A 247 17.43 -7.51 -7.61
C LEU A 247 18.85 -7.49 -7.04
N SER A 248 19.86 -7.73 -7.89
CA SER A 248 21.27 -7.67 -7.49
C SER A 248 21.66 -6.27 -7.04
N ASN A 249 21.22 -5.23 -7.77
CA ASN A 249 21.49 -3.84 -7.39
C ASN A 249 20.87 -3.49 -6.02
N LEU A 250 19.67 -3.99 -5.70
CA LEU A 250 19.08 -3.81 -4.38
C LEU A 250 19.95 -4.41 -3.28
N GLN A 251 20.41 -5.66 -3.45
CA GLN A 251 21.26 -6.35 -2.48
C GLN A 251 22.60 -5.64 -2.28
N GLU A 252 23.26 -5.24 -3.36
CA GLU A 252 24.53 -4.52 -3.34
C GLU A 252 24.44 -3.17 -2.62
N ASN A 253 23.25 -2.57 -2.58
CA ASN A 253 22.98 -1.31 -1.88
C ASN A 253 22.29 -1.50 -0.50
N GLY A 254 22.41 -2.69 0.10
CA GLY A 254 21.99 -2.96 1.47
C GLY A 254 20.47 -3.07 1.67
N VAL A 255 19.71 -3.33 0.60
CA VAL A 255 18.30 -3.68 0.71
C VAL A 255 18.19 -5.18 0.96
N ARG A 256 17.47 -5.59 2.00
CA ARG A 256 17.14 -6.99 2.22
C ARG A 256 16.20 -7.48 1.11
N VAL A 257 16.65 -8.37 0.25
CA VAL A 257 15.82 -8.98 -0.80
C VAL A 257 15.25 -10.29 -0.29
N ALA A 258 13.92 -10.39 -0.21
CA ALA A 258 13.21 -11.57 0.29
C ALA A 258 12.41 -12.23 -0.84
N ARG A 259 12.67 -13.52 -1.09
CA ARG A 259 12.01 -14.33 -2.11
C ARG A 259 10.95 -15.21 -1.48
N VAL A 260 9.70 -15.11 -1.95
CA VAL A 260 8.60 -16.00 -1.55
C VAL A 260 8.47 -17.15 -2.54
N ARG A 261 8.61 -18.38 -2.08
CA ARG A 261 8.56 -19.59 -2.92
C ARG A 261 7.17 -19.87 -3.45
N SER A 262 7.10 -20.53 -4.61
CA SER A 262 5.84 -20.94 -5.26
C SER A 262 4.84 -19.79 -5.41
N CYS A 263 5.34 -18.59 -5.65
CA CYS A 263 4.57 -17.36 -5.62
C CYS A 263 4.94 -16.46 -6.81
N GLY A 264 3.99 -15.66 -7.24
CA GLY A 264 4.18 -14.53 -8.15
C GLY A 264 3.82 -13.22 -7.46
N HIS A 265 3.15 -12.33 -8.18
CA HIS A 265 2.82 -10.97 -7.72
C HIS A 265 1.93 -10.88 -6.47
N PHE A 266 1.27 -11.99 -6.07
CA PHE A 266 0.30 -12.00 -4.97
C PHE A 266 0.69 -12.98 -3.85
N PRO A 267 1.72 -12.67 -3.04
CA PRO A 267 2.16 -13.56 -1.98
C PRO A 267 1.08 -13.81 -0.92
N MET A 268 0.23 -12.83 -0.64
CA MET A 268 -0.90 -12.96 0.29
C MET A 268 -1.92 -14.03 -0.13
N TYR A 269 -1.96 -14.40 -1.42
CA TYR A 269 -2.86 -15.45 -1.94
C TYR A 269 -2.14 -16.76 -2.26
N SER A 270 -0.86 -16.69 -2.65
CA SER A 270 -0.10 -17.87 -3.06
C SER A 270 0.60 -18.57 -1.91
N ASN A 271 1.26 -17.82 -1.04
CA ASN A 271 2.05 -18.35 0.08
C ASN A 271 2.07 -17.38 1.27
N PRO A 272 0.91 -17.12 1.89
CA PRO A 272 0.81 -16.18 3.01
C PRO A 272 1.67 -16.58 4.20
N VAL A 273 1.86 -17.88 4.45
CA VAL A 273 2.67 -18.36 5.58
C VAL A 273 4.12 -17.90 5.47
N GLU A 274 4.74 -18.05 4.30
CA GLU A 274 6.12 -17.62 4.08
C GLU A 274 6.21 -16.08 4.02
N MET A 275 5.24 -15.42 3.38
CA MET A 275 5.16 -13.95 3.37
C MET A 275 5.19 -13.40 4.81
N TRP A 276 4.30 -13.88 5.67
CA TRP A 276 4.24 -13.40 7.05
C TRP A 276 5.47 -13.76 7.87
N SER A 277 6.09 -14.92 7.62
CA SER A 277 7.35 -15.29 8.27
C SER A 277 8.47 -14.30 7.92
N LEU A 278 8.64 -13.98 6.64
CA LEU A 278 9.66 -13.04 6.18
C LEU A 278 9.42 -11.62 6.70
N ILE A 279 8.15 -11.17 6.74
CA ILE A 279 7.79 -9.88 7.34
C ILE A 279 8.13 -9.86 8.84
N ALA A 280 7.76 -10.92 9.57
CA ALA A 280 8.03 -11.02 11.00
C ALA A 280 9.53 -11.04 11.32
N ASP A 281 10.31 -11.75 10.51
CA ASP A 281 11.77 -11.82 10.66
C ASP A 281 12.43 -10.46 10.42
N PHE A 282 11.95 -9.70 9.43
CA PHE A 282 12.42 -8.34 9.21
C PHE A 282 12.12 -7.40 10.39
N PHE A 283 10.96 -7.53 11.03
CA PHE A 283 10.63 -6.73 12.22
C PHE A 283 11.41 -7.11 13.46
N ARG A 284 11.92 -8.35 13.53
CA ARG A 284 12.77 -8.80 14.64
C ARG A 284 14.24 -8.42 14.44
N PHE A 285 14.69 -8.43 13.20
CA PHE A 285 16.09 -8.25 12.80
C PHE A 285 16.18 -7.32 11.59
N PRO A 286 15.87 -6.04 11.75
CA PRO A 286 15.77 -5.11 10.61
C PRO A 286 17.11 -4.81 9.92
N ASP A 287 18.23 -5.04 10.62
CA ASP A 287 19.60 -4.76 10.14
C ASP A 287 20.32 -6.01 9.61
N GLU A 288 19.67 -7.18 9.61
CA GLU A 288 20.16 -8.43 9.03
C GLU A 288 19.48 -8.67 7.67
#